data_7ca65e223c296b86c368ef132d057ed8
#
_entry.id   7ca65e223c296b86c368ef132d057ed8
#
_cell.length_a   1.000
_cell.length_b   1.000
_cell.length_c   1.000
_cell.angle_alpha   90.00
_cell.angle_beta   90.00
_cell.angle_gamma   90.00
#
_symmetry.space_group_name_H-M   'P 1'
#
loop_
_entity.id
_entity.type
_entity.pdbx_description
1 polymer ?
#
loop_
_entity_poly.entity_id
_entity_poly.type
_entity_poly.pdbx_seq_one_letter_code
_entity_poly.pdbx_strand_id
1 'polypeptide(L)'
;IVTVCKLPDGSAKELINWQKGEGFSFPVIAIVNNLNGIDILELMKDGGAVDVVQRPAIDKQLVDTVGRYAKPEHVVLQLDHTLIPRPSKKFREIQQSIERIAATNANCIIFGESGMGKEQIARQIYLQSSRTQKPVKVLEAGGAALVGKHDPESDRSEIYNRIEGYFQEVCGATLIIKNIQLLTFEKQSVLLHILEQEHKDVRIICTANASLLKMLADESFRDNLFYILQQSSITVPPLREM
;
A
#
# COMPACT_ATOMS: atom_id res chain seq x y z
N ILE A 1 -6.99 -16.31 0.84
CA ILE A 1 -6.35 -17.60 0.48
C ILE A 1 -7.09 -18.20 -0.71
N VAL A 2 -6.37 -18.66 -1.72
CA VAL A 2 -6.94 -19.43 -2.84
C VAL A 2 -6.43 -20.87 -2.70
N THR A 3 -7.34 -21.84 -2.65
CA THR A 3 -6.99 -23.26 -2.45
C THR A 3 -7.84 -24.20 -3.30
N VAL A 4 -7.33 -25.38 -3.62
CA VAL A 4 -8.12 -26.45 -4.26
C VAL A 4 -8.92 -27.22 -3.20
N CYS A 5 -10.07 -27.79 -3.57
CA CYS A 5 -10.93 -28.53 -2.64
C CYS A 5 -10.25 -29.75 -2.00
N LYS A 6 -9.45 -30.49 -2.79
CA LYS A 6 -8.67 -31.63 -2.30
C LYS A 6 -7.19 -31.26 -2.30
N LEU A 7 -6.60 -31.22 -1.13
CA LEU A 7 -5.17 -31.04 -0.92
C LEU A 7 -4.52 -32.44 -0.76
N PRO A 8 -3.20 -32.57 -1.02
CA PRO A 8 -2.49 -33.83 -0.78
C PRO A 8 -2.63 -34.37 0.65
N ASP A 9 -2.72 -33.43 1.63
CA ASP A 9 -2.70 -33.70 3.06
C ASP A 9 -4.03 -33.40 3.76
N GLY A 10 -5.12 -33.17 2.99
CA GLY A 10 -6.41 -32.83 3.60
C GLY A 10 -7.41 -32.17 2.64
N SER A 11 -8.25 -31.32 3.16
CA SER A 11 -9.30 -30.62 2.40
C SER A 11 -9.33 -29.11 2.69
N ALA A 12 -9.93 -28.34 1.78
CA ALA A 12 -10.16 -26.92 2.00
C ALA A 12 -10.99 -26.66 3.28
N LYS A 13 -11.89 -27.57 3.64
CA LYS A 13 -12.69 -27.51 4.88
C LYS A 13 -11.82 -27.63 6.14
N GLU A 14 -10.84 -28.53 6.14
CA GLU A 14 -9.91 -28.67 7.25
C GLU A 14 -9.00 -27.46 7.40
N LEU A 15 -8.53 -26.89 6.29
CA LEU A 15 -7.77 -25.63 6.30
C LEU A 15 -8.57 -24.48 6.90
N ILE A 16 -9.85 -24.35 6.54
CA ILE A 16 -10.74 -23.30 7.09
C ILE A 16 -11.02 -23.53 8.58
N ASN A 17 -11.21 -24.78 8.98
CA ASN A 17 -11.44 -25.09 10.40
C ASN A 17 -10.18 -24.85 11.24
N TRP A 18 -9.01 -25.21 10.73
CA TRP A 18 -7.74 -24.88 11.36
C TRP A 18 -7.56 -23.37 11.52
N GLN A 19 -7.79 -22.60 10.45
CA GLN A 19 -7.72 -21.12 10.47
C GLN A 19 -8.62 -20.54 11.55
N LYS A 20 -9.87 -21.02 11.68
CA LYS A 20 -10.80 -20.58 12.72
C LYS A 20 -10.32 -20.95 14.13
N GLY A 21 -9.73 -22.13 14.29
CA GLY A 21 -9.16 -22.58 15.56
C GLY A 21 -7.99 -21.74 16.05
N GLU A 22 -7.16 -21.26 15.12
CA GLU A 22 -6.01 -20.38 15.40
C GLU A 22 -6.40 -18.89 15.50
N GLY A 23 -7.69 -18.54 15.37
CA GLY A 23 -8.16 -17.17 15.48
C GLY A 23 -7.90 -16.29 14.23
N PHE A 24 -7.53 -16.90 13.09
CA PHE A 24 -7.38 -16.17 11.83
C PHE A 24 -8.72 -16.03 11.09
N SER A 25 -8.89 -14.95 10.33
CA SER A 25 -10.11 -14.67 9.56
C SER A 25 -9.77 -14.21 8.13
N PHE A 26 -9.07 -15.08 7.37
CA PHE A 26 -8.79 -14.78 5.96
C PHE A 26 -9.90 -15.31 5.06
N PRO A 27 -10.35 -14.55 4.03
CA PRO A 27 -11.29 -15.09 3.05
C PRO A 27 -10.63 -16.24 2.27
N VAL A 28 -11.33 -17.37 2.18
CA VAL A 28 -10.87 -18.55 1.45
C VAL A 28 -11.73 -18.75 0.22
N ILE A 29 -11.09 -18.74 -0.96
CA ILE A 29 -11.70 -19.04 -2.25
C ILE A 29 -11.33 -20.45 -2.63
N ALA A 30 -12.30 -21.32 -2.84
CA ALA A 30 -12.08 -22.71 -3.20
C ALA A 30 -12.11 -22.91 -4.72
N ILE A 31 -11.10 -23.59 -5.26
CA ILE A 31 -11.07 -24.00 -6.67
C ILE A 31 -11.56 -25.45 -6.78
N VAL A 32 -12.54 -25.67 -7.64
CA VAL A 32 -13.17 -26.97 -7.85
C VAL A 32 -13.06 -27.42 -9.30
N ASN A 33 -12.90 -28.71 -9.54
CA ASN A 33 -12.79 -29.26 -10.89
C ASN A 33 -14.16 -29.46 -11.54
N ASN A 34 -15.04 -30.15 -10.84
CA ASN A 34 -16.41 -30.45 -11.27
C ASN A 34 -17.21 -30.76 -9.99
N LEU A 35 -18.10 -29.85 -9.59
CA LEU A 35 -18.98 -30.12 -8.46
C LEU A 35 -20.44 -29.89 -8.86
N ASN A 36 -21.31 -30.72 -8.32
CA ASN A 36 -22.75 -30.51 -8.37
C ASN A 36 -23.10 -29.32 -7.45
N GLY A 37 -24.20 -28.63 -7.72
CA GLY A 37 -24.59 -27.43 -6.95
C GLY A 37 -24.73 -27.66 -5.44
N ILE A 38 -24.95 -28.90 -5.00
CA ILE A 38 -25.02 -29.30 -3.59
C ILE A 38 -23.67 -29.19 -2.91
N ASP A 39 -22.61 -29.66 -3.56
CA ASP A 39 -21.24 -29.62 -3.02
C ASP A 39 -20.70 -28.18 -2.87
N ILE A 40 -21.12 -27.29 -3.79
CA ILE A 40 -20.77 -25.86 -3.72
C ILE A 40 -21.44 -25.21 -2.50
N LEU A 41 -22.72 -25.53 -2.26
CA LEU A 41 -23.46 -25.01 -1.13
C LEU A 41 -22.90 -25.52 0.21
N GLU A 42 -22.45 -26.77 0.29
CA GLU A 42 -21.78 -27.29 1.47
C GLU A 42 -20.43 -26.61 1.74
N LEU A 43 -19.62 -26.36 0.71
CA LEU A 43 -18.35 -25.65 0.84
C LEU A 43 -18.54 -24.20 1.32
N MET A 44 -19.60 -23.53 0.88
CA MET A 44 -19.88 -22.15 1.28
C MET A 44 -20.55 -22.09 2.67
N LYS A 45 -21.54 -22.91 2.95
CA LYS A 45 -22.29 -22.87 4.21
C LYS A 45 -21.55 -23.55 5.36
N ASP A 46 -21.12 -24.80 5.15
CA ASP A 46 -20.51 -25.62 6.20
C ASP A 46 -19.00 -25.52 6.19
N GLY A 47 -18.40 -25.38 5.00
CA GLY A 47 -16.97 -25.23 4.81
C GLY A 47 -16.46 -23.81 5.10
N GLY A 48 -17.31 -22.77 5.04
CA GLY A 48 -16.92 -21.38 5.31
C GLY A 48 -16.05 -20.76 4.23
N ALA A 49 -16.03 -21.32 3.00
CA ALA A 49 -15.45 -20.66 1.83
C ALA A 49 -16.30 -19.43 1.48
N VAL A 50 -15.65 -18.31 1.15
CA VAL A 50 -16.34 -17.07 0.78
C VAL A 50 -16.81 -17.08 -0.66
N ASP A 51 -16.10 -17.82 -1.53
CA ASP A 51 -16.46 -18.00 -2.94
C ASP A 51 -15.88 -19.30 -3.51
N VAL A 52 -16.40 -19.74 -4.65
CA VAL A 52 -15.97 -20.96 -5.33
C VAL A 52 -15.79 -20.68 -6.83
N VAL A 53 -14.60 -21.04 -7.35
CA VAL A 53 -14.28 -20.87 -8.78
C VAL A 53 -14.10 -22.25 -9.42
N GLN A 54 -14.80 -22.48 -10.55
CA GLN A 54 -14.67 -23.74 -11.31
C GLN A 54 -13.46 -23.70 -12.24
N ARG A 55 -12.72 -24.79 -12.32
CA ARG A 55 -11.48 -24.88 -13.12
C ARG A 55 -11.60 -24.48 -14.59
N PRO A 56 -12.68 -24.80 -15.33
CA PRO A 56 -12.83 -24.36 -16.72
C PRO A 56 -12.89 -22.83 -16.88
N ALA A 57 -13.23 -22.09 -15.84
CA ALA A 57 -13.39 -20.64 -15.84
C ALA A 57 -12.31 -19.89 -15.01
N ILE A 58 -11.28 -20.57 -14.55
CA ILE A 58 -10.22 -19.98 -13.70
C ILE A 58 -9.64 -18.72 -14.33
N ASP A 59 -9.24 -18.77 -15.60
CA ASP A 59 -8.56 -17.67 -16.28
C ASP A 59 -9.40 -16.40 -16.37
N LYS A 60 -10.73 -16.54 -16.39
CA LYS A 60 -11.67 -15.41 -16.51
C LYS A 60 -12.26 -14.96 -15.16
N GLN A 61 -12.52 -15.88 -14.26
CA GLN A 61 -13.27 -15.60 -13.02
C GLN A 61 -12.39 -15.42 -11.79
N LEU A 62 -11.21 -16.06 -11.76
CA LEU A 62 -10.37 -16.03 -10.55
C LEU A 62 -9.89 -14.61 -10.19
N VAL A 63 -9.48 -13.84 -11.21
CA VAL A 63 -8.99 -12.46 -11.01
C VAL A 63 -10.10 -11.57 -10.45
N ASP A 64 -11.29 -11.65 -11.02
CA ASP A 64 -12.45 -10.85 -10.58
C ASP A 64 -12.93 -11.30 -9.19
N THR A 65 -12.92 -12.61 -8.94
CA THR A 65 -13.31 -13.16 -7.63
C THR A 65 -12.29 -12.79 -6.56
N VAL A 66 -11.01 -12.95 -6.82
CA VAL A 66 -9.95 -12.50 -5.91
C VAL A 66 -10.05 -10.99 -5.68
N GLY A 67 -10.30 -10.19 -6.71
CA GLY A 67 -10.48 -8.74 -6.59
C GLY A 67 -11.65 -8.32 -5.70
N ARG A 68 -12.74 -9.10 -5.66
CA ARG A 68 -13.89 -8.85 -4.75
C ARG A 68 -13.57 -9.08 -3.28
N TYR A 69 -12.71 -10.05 -2.97
CA TYR A 69 -12.35 -10.44 -1.60
C TYR A 69 -10.96 -9.98 -1.17
N ALA A 70 -10.07 -9.70 -2.12
CA ALA A 70 -8.90 -8.89 -1.89
C ALA A 70 -9.38 -7.44 -1.69
N LYS A 71 -10.11 -7.20 -0.57
CA LYS A 71 -10.17 -5.84 -0.08
C LYS A 71 -8.73 -5.38 -0.02
N PRO A 72 -8.39 -4.18 -0.55
CA PRO A 72 -7.16 -3.57 -0.13
C PRO A 72 -7.24 -3.63 1.39
N GLU A 73 -6.46 -4.50 2.00
CA GLU A 73 -6.36 -4.49 3.43
C GLU A 73 -6.11 -3.04 3.77
N HIS A 74 -7.02 -2.44 4.54
CA HIS A 74 -6.56 -1.46 5.49
C HIS A 74 -5.47 -2.22 6.24
N VAL A 75 -4.24 -2.10 5.78
CA VAL A 75 -3.10 -2.55 6.53
C VAL A 75 -3.16 -1.67 7.77
N VAL A 76 -3.97 -2.11 8.74
CA VAL A 76 -3.72 -1.78 10.12
C VAL A 76 -2.34 -2.38 10.32
N LEU A 77 -1.35 -1.52 10.11
CA LEU A 77 0.04 -1.84 10.31
C LEU A 77 0.12 -2.41 11.72
N GLN A 78 0.17 -3.74 11.85
CA GLN A 78 0.62 -4.35 13.09
C GLN A 78 2.03 -3.84 13.32
N LEU A 79 2.12 -2.93 14.27
CA LEU A 79 3.21 -1.99 14.46
C LEU A 79 4.28 -2.59 15.36
N ASP A 80 4.77 -3.77 15.03
CA ASP A 80 5.91 -4.38 15.70
C ASP A 80 7.28 -3.79 15.26
N HIS A 81 7.25 -2.69 14.49
CA HIS A 81 8.49 -2.03 14.04
C HIS A 81 8.66 -0.67 14.69
N THR A 82 8.88 -0.67 15.99
CA THR A 82 9.45 0.50 16.69
C THR A 82 10.81 0.83 16.07
N LEU A 83 11.03 2.13 15.80
CA LEU A 83 12.36 2.62 15.48
C LEU A 83 13.32 2.17 16.61
N ILE A 84 14.33 1.38 16.27
CA ILE A 84 15.33 0.94 17.26
C ILE A 84 16.07 2.17 17.73
N PRO A 85 15.98 2.56 19.01
CA PRO A 85 16.65 3.74 19.54
C PRO A 85 18.17 3.60 19.40
N ARG A 86 18.80 4.67 18.93
CA ARG A 86 20.27 4.74 18.82
C ARG A 86 20.78 5.92 19.63
N PRO A 87 21.91 5.79 20.33
CA PRO A 87 22.44 6.85 21.19
C PRO A 87 23.09 8.00 20.41
N SER A 88 23.09 7.98 19.07
CA SER A 88 23.77 8.99 18.25
C SER A 88 23.05 10.34 18.27
N LYS A 89 23.81 11.43 18.13
CA LYS A 89 23.27 12.79 18.00
C LYS A 89 22.35 12.91 16.78
N LYS A 90 22.76 12.34 15.65
CA LYS A 90 22.00 12.35 14.39
C LYS A 90 20.65 11.64 14.51
N PHE A 91 20.59 10.54 15.27
CA PHE A 91 19.33 9.85 15.52
C PHE A 91 18.36 10.70 16.36
N ARG A 92 18.86 11.42 17.36
CA ARG A 92 18.05 12.35 18.15
C ARG A 92 17.51 13.51 17.30
N GLU A 93 18.29 14.04 16.38
CA GLU A 93 17.85 15.09 15.43
C GLU A 93 16.73 14.57 14.50
N ILE A 94 16.80 13.30 14.06
CA ILE A 94 15.73 12.66 13.31
C ILE A 94 14.46 12.52 14.16
N GLN A 95 14.57 12.08 15.41
CA GLN A 95 13.42 11.97 16.32
C GLN A 95 12.73 13.32 16.54
N GLN A 96 13.50 14.38 16.81
CA GLN A 96 12.95 15.74 16.92
C GLN A 96 12.29 16.21 15.63
N SER A 97 12.83 15.83 14.48
CA SER A 97 12.22 16.15 13.18
C SER A 97 10.92 15.39 12.95
N ILE A 98 10.84 14.11 13.38
CA ILE A 98 9.61 13.32 13.36
C ILE A 98 8.54 13.98 14.21
N GLU A 99 8.84 14.34 15.46
CA GLU A 99 7.91 14.98 16.39
C GLU A 99 7.38 16.30 15.83
N ARG A 100 8.26 17.15 15.33
CA ARG A 100 7.90 18.45 14.74
C ARG A 100 6.99 18.30 13.50
N ILE A 101 7.31 17.36 12.60
CA ILE A 101 6.53 17.12 11.38
C ILE A 101 5.22 16.42 11.70
N ALA A 102 5.21 15.51 12.68
CA ALA A 102 4.00 14.84 13.14
C ALA A 102 2.96 15.82 13.70
N ALA A 103 3.41 16.87 14.37
CA ALA A 103 2.54 17.92 14.92
C ALA A 103 1.83 18.74 13.82
N THR A 104 2.28 18.67 12.57
CA THR A 104 1.69 19.38 11.42
C THR A 104 0.90 18.44 10.53
N ASN A 105 0.03 19.01 9.67
CA ASN A 105 -0.63 18.26 8.59
C ASN A 105 0.13 18.38 7.25
N ALA A 106 1.33 18.94 7.24
CA ALA A 106 2.13 19.14 6.05
C ALA A 106 2.54 17.82 5.41
N ASN A 107 2.61 17.80 4.08
CA ASN A 107 3.20 16.72 3.32
C ASN A 107 4.70 16.64 3.62
N CYS A 108 5.28 15.44 3.53
CA CYS A 108 6.67 15.23 3.88
C CYS A 108 7.37 14.27 2.91
N ILE A 109 8.60 14.62 2.50
CA ILE A 109 9.49 13.69 1.80
C ILE A 109 10.63 13.26 2.73
N ILE A 110 10.84 11.95 2.83
CA ILE A 110 11.92 11.34 3.61
C ILE A 110 12.98 10.85 2.64
N PHE A 111 14.12 11.52 2.63
CA PHE A 111 15.28 11.17 1.82
C PHE A 111 16.22 10.21 2.54
N GLY A 112 16.87 9.34 1.81
CA GLY A 112 17.91 8.45 2.33
C GLY A 112 18.21 7.27 1.40
N GLU A 113 19.32 6.59 1.64
CA GLU A 113 19.70 5.39 0.90
C GLU A 113 18.68 4.25 1.11
N SER A 114 18.72 3.24 0.24
CA SER A 114 17.86 2.04 0.41
C SER A 114 18.21 1.32 1.71
N GLY A 115 17.22 0.77 2.40
CA GLY A 115 17.42 0.06 3.67
C GLY A 115 17.60 0.93 4.91
N MET A 116 17.60 2.27 4.81
CA MET A 116 17.82 3.18 5.95
C MET A 116 16.61 3.36 6.88
N GLY A 117 15.57 2.57 6.73
CA GLY A 117 14.40 2.67 7.63
C GLY A 117 13.48 3.85 7.34
N LYS A 118 13.49 4.41 6.12
CA LYS A 118 12.61 5.52 5.73
C LYS A 118 11.12 5.22 5.94
N GLU A 119 10.73 3.97 5.70
CA GLU A 119 9.35 3.54 5.91
C GLU A 119 8.97 3.56 7.38
N GLN A 120 9.85 3.11 8.28
CA GLN A 120 9.64 3.20 9.72
C GLN A 120 9.50 4.65 10.19
N ILE A 121 10.29 5.56 9.62
CA ILE A 121 10.17 7.00 9.91
C ILE A 121 8.82 7.53 9.43
N ALA A 122 8.38 7.19 8.22
CA ALA A 122 7.06 7.57 7.70
C ALA A 122 5.93 7.10 8.63
N ARG A 123 6.02 5.85 9.10
CA ARG A 123 5.09 5.28 10.06
C ARG A 123 5.10 6.00 11.40
N GLN A 124 6.28 6.34 11.93
CA GLN A 124 6.40 7.09 13.18
C GLN A 124 5.79 8.50 13.07
N ILE A 125 5.98 9.19 11.94
CA ILE A 125 5.31 10.49 11.68
C ILE A 125 3.78 10.32 11.72
N TYR A 126 3.25 9.28 11.10
CA TYR A 126 1.81 8.99 11.14
C TYR A 126 1.34 8.69 12.57
N LEU A 127 2.02 7.81 13.30
CA LEU A 127 1.66 7.39 14.65
C LEU A 127 1.66 8.52 15.68
N GLN A 128 2.57 9.48 15.54
CA GLN A 128 2.66 10.63 16.41
C GLN A 128 1.81 11.82 15.94
N SER A 129 1.10 11.67 14.81
CA SER A 129 0.27 12.74 14.26
C SER A 129 -1.14 12.74 14.86
N SER A 130 -1.85 13.85 14.68
CA SER A 130 -3.28 13.97 15.01
C SER A 130 -4.18 13.05 14.17
N ARG A 131 -3.62 12.39 13.14
CA ARG A 131 -4.33 11.49 12.23
C ARG A 131 -4.19 10.00 12.55
N THR A 132 -3.63 9.62 13.70
CA THR A 132 -3.44 8.20 14.10
C THR A 132 -4.73 7.40 14.16
N GLN A 133 -5.85 8.05 14.43
CA GLN A 133 -7.17 7.40 14.48
C GLN A 133 -7.85 7.33 13.10
N LYS A 134 -7.25 7.93 12.08
CA LYS A 134 -7.76 7.92 10.71
C LYS A 134 -7.05 6.83 9.90
N PRO A 135 -7.62 6.35 8.79
CA PRO A 135 -6.98 5.33 7.96
C PRO A 135 -5.60 5.76 7.45
N VAL A 136 -4.69 4.81 7.32
CA VAL A 136 -3.41 4.98 6.61
C VAL A 136 -3.30 3.96 5.50
N LYS A 137 -2.87 4.39 4.33
CA LYS A 137 -2.62 3.51 3.20
C LYS A 137 -1.16 3.63 2.77
N VAL A 138 -0.54 2.50 2.44
CA VAL A 138 0.85 2.46 1.96
C VAL A 138 0.86 1.99 0.53
N LEU A 139 1.46 2.78 -0.36
CA LEU A 139 1.61 2.47 -1.78
C LEU A 139 3.09 2.41 -2.15
N GLU A 140 3.44 1.49 -3.03
CA GLU A 140 4.74 1.42 -3.68
C GLU A 140 4.64 2.09 -5.05
N ALA A 141 5.41 3.16 -5.31
CA ALA A 141 5.32 3.91 -6.56
C ALA A 141 5.66 3.07 -7.81
N GLY A 142 6.57 2.10 -7.68
CA GLY A 142 6.88 1.12 -8.72
C GLY A 142 6.05 -0.17 -8.67
N GLY A 143 5.14 -0.30 -7.70
CA GLY A 143 4.37 -1.52 -7.48
C GLY A 143 3.11 -1.64 -8.36
N ALA A 144 2.56 -2.85 -8.44
CA ALA A 144 1.39 -3.18 -9.26
C ALA A 144 0.14 -2.34 -8.91
N ALA A 145 0.05 -1.80 -7.71
CA ALA A 145 -1.06 -0.94 -7.29
C ALA A 145 -1.12 0.38 -8.09
N LEU A 146 0.03 0.92 -8.48
CA LEU A 146 0.16 2.11 -9.32
C LEU A 146 0.64 1.79 -10.74
N VAL A 147 1.08 0.54 -11.00
CA VAL A 147 1.44 0.04 -12.32
C VAL A 147 0.22 -0.73 -12.85
N GLY A 148 -0.49 -0.20 -13.85
CA GLY A 148 -1.39 -1.01 -14.67
C GLY A 148 -0.63 -2.20 -15.24
N LYS A 149 -1.32 -3.30 -15.60
CA LYS A 149 -0.73 -4.37 -16.42
C LYS A 149 0.03 -3.69 -17.56
N HIS A 150 1.16 -4.22 -17.92
CA HIS A 150 2.09 -3.75 -18.95
C HIS A 150 1.38 -3.65 -20.33
N ASP A 151 0.51 -2.67 -20.45
CA ASP A 151 -0.06 -2.25 -21.73
C ASP A 151 0.44 -0.83 -21.94
N PRO A 152 1.33 -0.60 -22.95
CA PRO A 152 1.80 0.74 -23.27
C PRO A 152 0.67 1.69 -23.70
N GLU A 153 -0.53 1.17 -23.90
CA GLU A 153 -1.76 1.89 -24.21
C GLU A 153 -2.76 1.92 -23.03
N SER A 154 -2.34 1.64 -21.79
CA SER A 154 -3.26 1.83 -20.65
C SER A 154 -3.70 3.28 -20.62
N ASP A 155 -4.97 3.48 -20.94
CA ASP A 155 -5.59 4.78 -21.12
C ASP A 155 -5.34 5.64 -19.87
N ARG A 156 -4.92 6.88 -20.07
CA ARG A 156 -4.67 7.87 -19.02
C ARG A 156 -5.85 7.96 -18.04
N SER A 157 -7.06 7.68 -18.51
CA SER A 157 -8.28 7.60 -17.70
C SER A 157 -8.28 6.40 -16.74
N GLU A 158 -7.70 5.26 -17.09
CA GLU A 158 -7.60 4.11 -16.17
C GLU A 158 -6.61 4.38 -15.04
N ILE A 159 -5.47 4.99 -15.35
CA ILE A 159 -4.49 5.43 -14.33
C ILE A 159 -5.14 6.45 -13.40
N TYR A 160 -5.87 7.43 -13.94
CA TYR A 160 -6.59 8.43 -13.17
C TYR A 160 -7.60 7.78 -12.22
N ASN A 161 -8.51 6.96 -12.74
CA ASN A 161 -9.56 6.32 -11.95
C ASN A 161 -8.98 5.45 -10.83
N ARG A 162 -7.85 4.80 -11.06
CA ARG A 162 -7.19 3.96 -10.07
C ARG A 162 -6.56 4.81 -8.95
N ILE A 163 -5.79 5.83 -9.29
CA ILE A 163 -5.19 6.73 -8.31
C ILE A 163 -6.27 7.50 -7.57
N GLU A 164 -7.27 8.00 -8.28
CA GLU A 164 -8.44 8.69 -7.71
C GLU A 164 -9.20 7.79 -6.72
N GLY A 165 -9.43 6.53 -7.05
CA GLY A 165 -10.04 5.55 -6.15
C GLY A 165 -9.28 5.42 -4.83
N TYR A 166 -7.94 5.40 -4.87
CA TYR A 166 -7.13 5.39 -3.64
C TYR A 166 -7.33 6.66 -2.81
N PHE A 167 -7.43 7.82 -3.44
CA PHE A 167 -7.65 9.07 -2.71
C PHE A 167 -9.05 9.19 -2.12
N GLN A 168 -10.07 8.65 -2.80
CA GLN A 168 -11.43 8.58 -2.25
C GLN A 168 -11.52 7.69 -1.00
N GLU A 169 -10.83 6.54 -1.01
CA GLU A 169 -10.79 5.65 0.13
C GLU A 169 -10.05 6.24 1.34
N VAL A 170 -9.13 7.19 1.13
CA VAL A 170 -8.31 7.80 2.19
C VAL A 170 -8.66 9.24 2.49
N CYS A 171 -9.88 9.68 2.17
CA CYS A 171 -10.33 11.02 2.52
C CYS A 171 -10.25 11.25 4.04
N GLY A 172 -9.58 12.32 4.45
CA GLY A 172 -9.26 12.59 5.86
C GLY A 172 -8.09 11.78 6.43
N ALA A 173 -7.45 10.90 5.65
CA ALA A 173 -6.45 9.93 6.07
C ALA A 173 -5.00 10.34 5.72
N THR A 174 -4.08 9.39 5.88
CA THR A 174 -2.67 9.54 5.50
C THR A 174 -2.33 8.53 4.40
N LEU A 175 -1.68 9.00 3.34
CA LEU A 175 -1.14 8.18 2.27
C LEU A 175 0.39 8.16 2.35
N ILE A 176 0.98 6.98 2.53
CA ILE A 176 2.42 6.79 2.49
C ILE A 176 2.80 6.25 1.11
N ILE A 177 3.60 7.00 0.35
CA ILE A 177 4.07 6.59 -0.98
C ILE A 177 5.55 6.25 -0.90
N LYS A 178 5.88 4.97 -1.11
CA LYS A 178 7.27 4.51 -1.10
C LYS A 178 7.92 4.72 -2.46
N ASN A 179 9.18 5.14 -2.44
CA ASN A 179 10.03 5.28 -3.62
C ASN A 179 9.40 6.16 -4.72
N ILE A 180 8.99 7.37 -4.34
CA ILE A 180 8.25 8.31 -5.21
C ILE A 180 8.96 8.56 -6.55
N GLN A 181 10.29 8.45 -6.60
CA GLN A 181 11.09 8.56 -7.82
C GLN A 181 10.80 7.47 -8.86
N LEU A 182 10.07 6.41 -8.50
CA LEU A 182 9.68 5.35 -9.45
C LEU A 182 8.36 5.66 -10.19
N LEU A 183 7.72 6.81 -9.91
CA LEU A 183 6.56 7.24 -10.68
C LEU A 183 6.96 7.62 -12.11
N THR A 184 6.29 7.06 -13.09
CA THR A 184 6.42 7.51 -14.49
C THR A 184 5.88 8.92 -14.63
N PHE A 185 6.34 9.64 -15.65
CA PHE A 185 5.95 11.04 -15.89
C PHE A 185 4.43 11.24 -16.03
N GLU A 186 3.75 10.26 -16.61
CA GLU A 186 2.29 10.23 -16.72
C GLU A 186 1.60 10.12 -15.34
N LYS A 187 2.08 9.22 -14.48
CA LYS A 187 1.55 9.04 -13.12
C LYS A 187 1.82 10.25 -12.24
N GLN A 188 2.95 10.91 -12.44
CA GLN A 188 3.24 12.18 -11.78
C GLN A 188 2.20 13.24 -12.17
N SER A 189 1.81 13.30 -13.46
CA SER A 189 0.80 14.25 -13.95
C SER A 189 -0.57 13.97 -13.34
N VAL A 190 -0.96 12.69 -13.24
CA VAL A 190 -2.24 12.29 -12.65
C VAL A 190 -2.25 12.59 -11.15
N LEU A 191 -1.16 12.25 -10.44
CA LEU A 191 -1.05 12.54 -9.01
C LEU A 191 -1.11 14.03 -8.74
N LEU A 192 -0.38 14.84 -9.52
CA LEU A 192 -0.42 16.29 -9.43
C LEU A 192 -1.84 16.83 -9.61
N HIS A 193 -2.54 16.42 -10.66
CA HIS A 193 -3.91 16.84 -10.93
C HIS A 193 -4.86 16.50 -9.78
N ILE A 194 -4.74 15.33 -9.19
CA ILE A 194 -5.55 14.91 -8.05
C ILE A 194 -5.25 15.76 -6.81
N LEU A 195 -3.98 16.14 -6.59
CA LEU A 195 -3.57 16.95 -5.45
C LEU A 195 -3.95 18.43 -5.57
N GLU A 196 -4.11 18.92 -6.79
CA GLU A 196 -4.57 20.29 -7.08
C GLU A 196 -6.09 20.45 -6.90
N GLN A 197 -6.85 19.36 -6.81
CA GLN A 197 -8.28 19.42 -6.52
C GLN A 197 -8.53 19.81 -5.06
N GLU A 198 -9.19 20.95 -4.84
CA GLU A 198 -9.32 21.65 -3.54
C GLU A 198 -10.03 20.87 -2.40
N HIS A 199 -10.53 19.67 -2.64
CA HIS A 199 -11.44 19.01 -1.69
C HIS A 199 -10.90 17.74 -1.03
N LYS A 200 -9.61 17.43 -1.16
CA LYS A 200 -9.05 16.20 -0.62
C LYS A 200 -8.18 16.48 0.60
N ASP A 201 -8.77 16.28 1.79
CA ASP A 201 -8.02 16.28 3.06
C ASP A 201 -7.21 14.97 3.17
N VAL A 202 -6.15 14.83 2.36
CA VAL A 202 -5.21 13.70 2.42
C VAL A 202 -3.82 14.22 2.73
N ARG A 203 -3.21 13.67 3.78
CA ARG A 203 -1.81 13.92 4.09
C ARG A 203 -0.92 12.92 3.36
N ILE A 204 0.13 13.40 2.69
CA ILE A 204 1.05 12.53 1.96
C ILE A 204 2.42 12.51 2.64
N ILE A 205 2.94 11.31 2.86
CA ILE A 205 4.31 11.09 3.34
C ILE A 205 5.02 10.22 2.30
N CYS A 206 6.03 10.78 1.63
CA CYS A 206 6.78 10.06 0.60
C CYS A 206 8.14 9.60 1.10
N THR A 207 8.63 8.47 0.59
CA THR A 207 10.05 8.13 0.70
C THR A 207 10.73 8.28 -0.65
N ALA A 208 11.97 8.78 -0.64
CA ALA A 208 12.79 8.98 -1.82
C ALA A 208 14.26 8.60 -1.57
N ASN A 209 14.98 8.39 -2.63
CA ASN A 209 16.45 8.30 -2.61
C ASN A 209 17.08 9.50 -3.34
N ALA A 210 18.41 9.56 -3.41
CA ALA A 210 19.12 10.67 -4.05
C ALA A 210 18.84 10.81 -5.56
N SER A 211 18.29 9.78 -6.22
CA SER A 211 17.96 9.88 -7.65
C SER A 211 16.84 10.87 -7.93
N LEU A 212 15.93 11.12 -6.96
CA LEU A 212 14.86 12.12 -7.11
C LEU A 212 15.43 13.51 -7.43
N LEU A 213 16.50 13.92 -6.76
CA LEU A 213 17.14 15.22 -7.01
C LEU A 213 17.79 15.31 -8.41
N LYS A 214 18.31 14.18 -8.91
CA LYS A 214 18.80 14.12 -10.29
C LYS A 214 17.65 14.21 -11.29
N MET A 215 16.55 13.52 -11.03
CA MET A 215 15.37 13.56 -11.88
C MET A 215 14.71 14.96 -11.95
N LEU A 216 14.83 15.75 -10.89
CA LEU A 216 14.44 17.17 -10.91
C LEU A 216 15.37 17.98 -11.82
N ALA A 217 16.69 17.79 -11.70
CA ALA A 217 17.67 18.49 -12.54
C ALA A 217 17.53 18.13 -14.03
N ASP A 218 17.14 16.89 -14.33
CA ASP A 218 16.93 16.37 -15.69
C ASP A 218 15.49 16.55 -16.20
N GLU A 219 14.64 17.29 -15.46
CA GLU A 219 13.23 17.52 -15.77
C GLU A 219 12.37 16.25 -15.94
N SER A 220 12.87 15.09 -15.48
CA SER A 220 12.14 13.81 -15.52
C SER A 220 11.21 13.61 -14.31
N PHE A 221 11.29 14.48 -13.31
CA PHE A 221 10.32 14.62 -12.23
C PHE A 221 9.76 16.04 -12.22
N ARG A 222 8.43 16.16 -12.08
CA ARG A 222 7.73 17.46 -12.14
C ARG A 222 8.01 18.31 -10.93
N ASP A 223 8.52 19.52 -11.13
CA ASP A 223 8.81 20.48 -10.05
C ASP A 223 7.56 20.80 -9.22
N ASN A 224 6.43 21.05 -9.89
CA ASN A 224 5.17 21.37 -9.19
C ASN A 224 4.75 20.23 -8.24
N LEU A 225 4.85 18.98 -8.67
CA LEU A 225 4.56 17.84 -7.80
C LEU A 225 5.54 17.79 -6.63
N PHE A 226 6.83 17.99 -6.90
CA PHE A 226 7.85 18.00 -5.86
C PHE A 226 7.57 19.06 -4.79
N TYR A 227 7.24 20.29 -5.18
CA TYR A 227 6.92 21.36 -4.23
C TYR A 227 5.69 21.06 -3.37
N ILE A 228 4.63 20.47 -3.94
CA ILE A 228 3.45 20.05 -3.18
C ILE A 228 3.80 18.96 -2.15
N LEU A 229 4.70 18.06 -2.48
CA LEU A 229 5.11 16.96 -1.62
C LEU A 229 6.17 17.36 -0.58
N GLN A 230 7.05 18.32 -0.90
CA GLN A 230 8.17 18.77 -0.05
C GLN A 230 7.79 19.95 0.86
N GLN A 231 6.60 19.99 1.40
CA GLN A 231 6.25 21.01 2.43
C GLN A 231 7.12 20.88 3.67
N SER A 232 7.58 19.67 3.95
CA SER A 232 8.61 19.35 4.94
C SER A 232 9.49 18.21 4.44
N SER A 233 10.70 18.06 5.01
CA SER A 233 11.58 16.97 4.64
C SER A 233 12.43 16.48 5.80
N ILE A 234 12.79 15.18 5.74
CA ILE A 234 13.78 14.54 6.62
C ILE A 234 14.83 13.88 5.73
N THR A 235 16.09 14.15 6.01
CA THR A 235 17.20 13.43 5.40
C THR A 235 17.76 12.42 6.39
N VAL A 236 17.70 11.14 6.05
CA VAL A 236 18.22 10.04 6.86
C VAL A 236 19.65 9.77 6.43
N PRO A 237 20.65 10.04 7.28
CA PRO A 237 22.03 9.77 6.94
C PRO A 237 22.28 8.25 6.84
N PRO A 238 23.28 7.83 6.07
CA PRO A 238 23.64 6.42 5.99
C PRO A 238 24.14 5.89 7.34
N LEU A 239 23.97 4.58 7.57
CA LEU A 239 24.31 3.93 8.84
C LEU A 239 25.78 4.15 9.28
N ARG A 240 26.68 4.28 8.32
CA ARG A 240 28.10 4.57 8.57
C ARG A 240 28.35 5.95 9.20
N GLU A 241 27.35 6.82 9.22
CA GLU A 241 27.40 8.16 9.78
C GLU A 241 26.55 8.32 11.05
N MET A 242 25.87 7.25 11.44
CA MET A 242 25.05 7.15 12.65
C MET A 242 25.84 6.49 13.76
#